data_f245670462827ea98bed12b93c01f41b
#
_entry.id   f245670462827ea98bed12b93c01f41b
#
_cell.length_a   1.000
_cell.length_b   1.000
_cell.length_c   1.000
_cell.angle_alpha   90.00
_cell.angle_beta   90.00
_cell.angle_gamma   90.00
#
_symmetry.space_group_name_H-M   'P 1'
#
loop_
_entity.id
_entity.type
_entity.pdbx_description
1 polymer ?
#
loop_
_entity_poly.entity_id
_entity_poly.type
_entity_poly.pdbx_seq_one_letter_code
_entity_poly.pdbx_strand_id
1 'polypeptide(L)'
;MSDNHEINAVPDKTKSRLKDRQHTDYQAYMQQMVDWLLNIGKNPDKAQGYSNYTVKTAVYQIDKFHRFIWDQVEDGYTLQITTDHADQFMQHIAVKDWQQSYKASLQKSVKREMKYRRHRRGTQQWDPEISYYDSGSTHQPRDFLSKQERIQIREAALNYRSIPSYSNLTAQERDKWKAHLAQRFELPKTQVERKHWEQANSYKFPSLVWTSLDAGLRPIEVERAVTDWIDLENNVLRIPKKDSSKNTNNWVAALTDRPNT
;
A
#
# COMPACT_ATOMS: atom_id res chain seq x y z
N MET A 1 2.01 -13.74 -8.85
CA MET A 1 2.22 -14.33 -7.52
C MET A 1 1.71 -13.30 -6.52
N SER A 2 0.65 -13.58 -5.78
CA SER A 2 0.17 -12.68 -4.73
C SER A 2 1.25 -12.64 -3.65
N ASP A 3 1.78 -11.46 -3.34
CA ASP A 3 2.60 -11.23 -2.17
C ASP A 3 1.79 -11.60 -0.92
N ASN A 4 1.90 -12.86 -0.56
CA ASN A 4 1.41 -13.39 0.71
C ASN A 4 2.45 -13.00 1.78
N HIS A 5 2.63 -11.69 2.00
CA HIS A 5 3.33 -11.23 3.18
C HIS A 5 2.48 -11.66 4.36
N GLU A 6 2.93 -12.70 5.02
CA GLU A 6 2.37 -13.22 6.26
C GLU A 6 2.16 -12.06 7.24
N ILE A 7 0.91 -11.83 7.66
CA ILE A 7 0.60 -10.74 8.57
C ILE A 7 1.11 -11.15 9.94
N ASN A 8 2.14 -10.46 10.44
CA ASN A 8 2.58 -10.65 11.81
C ASN A 8 1.44 -10.28 12.77
N ALA A 9 0.83 -11.28 13.38
CA ALA A 9 -0.34 -11.11 14.25
C ALA A 9 0.01 -10.38 15.57
N VAL A 10 1.25 -10.46 16.04
CA VAL A 10 1.72 -9.79 17.26
C VAL A 10 2.89 -8.87 16.93
N PRO A 11 2.71 -7.54 16.96
CA PRO A 11 3.80 -6.59 16.75
C PRO A 11 4.95 -6.78 17.75
N ASP A 12 6.19 -6.58 17.29
CA ASP A 12 7.40 -6.78 18.10
C ASP A 12 7.39 -5.98 19.40
N LYS A 13 6.82 -4.75 19.37
CA LYS A 13 6.66 -3.91 20.55
C LYS A 13 5.83 -4.56 21.66
N THR A 14 4.90 -5.42 21.31
CA THR A 14 4.04 -6.14 22.25
C THR A 14 4.66 -7.47 22.64
N LYS A 15 5.29 -8.15 21.69
CA LYS A 15 6.00 -9.40 21.94
C LYS A 15 7.02 -9.28 23.07
N SER A 16 7.80 -8.21 23.10
CA SER A 16 8.82 -7.97 24.13
C SER A 16 8.25 -7.67 25.53
N ARG A 17 6.95 -7.41 25.66
CA ARG A 17 6.28 -7.04 26.92
C ARG A 17 5.55 -8.20 27.59
N LEU A 18 5.21 -9.22 26.83
CA LEU A 18 4.42 -10.36 27.28
C LEU A 18 5.32 -11.47 27.79
N LYS A 19 4.87 -12.14 28.87
CA LYS A 19 5.46 -13.41 29.31
C LYS A 19 5.12 -14.52 28.30
N ASP A 20 5.89 -15.57 28.21
CA ASP A 20 5.74 -16.63 27.19
C ASP A 20 4.30 -17.16 27.07
N ARG A 21 3.65 -17.46 28.18
CA ARG A 21 2.25 -17.91 28.19
C ARG A 21 1.29 -16.85 27.66
N GLN A 22 1.46 -15.59 28.09
CA GLN A 22 0.63 -14.46 27.62
C GLN A 22 0.86 -14.20 26.12
N HIS A 23 2.10 -14.33 25.66
CA HIS A 23 2.43 -14.19 24.24
C HIS A 23 1.73 -15.26 23.41
N THR A 24 1.80 -16.55 23.84
CA THR A 24 1.15 -17.66 23.15
C THR A 24 -0.37 -17.45 23.07
N ASP A 25 -0.99 -17.05 24.17
CA ASP A 25 -2.43 -16.78 24.27
C ASP A 25 -2.85 -15.60 23.37
N TYR A 26 -2.10 -14.51 23.43
CA TYR A 26 -2.36 -13.33 22.61
C TYR A 26 -2.15 -13.61 21.12
N GLN A 27 -1.11 -14.34 20.78
CA GLN A 27 -0.83 -14.73 19.39
C GLN A 27 -1.96 -15.59 18.82
N ALA A 28 -2.45 -16.56 19.58
CA ALA A 28 -3.56 -17.42 19.17
C ALA A 28 -4.84 -16.58 18.94
N TYR A 29 -5.15 -15.65 19.85
CA TYR A 29 -6.28 -14.75 19.71
C TYR A 29 -6.18 -13.85 18.49
N MET A 30 -5.05 -13.20 18.30
CA MET A 30 -4.83 -12.27 17.19
C MET A 30 -4.81 -13.00 15.85
N GLN A 31 -4.24 -14.21 15.77
CA GLN A 31 -4.25 -15.01 14.55
C GLN A 31 -5.68 -15.41 14.14
N GLN A 32 -6.50 -15.87 15.07
CA GLN A 32 -7.90 -16.19 14.79
C GLN A 32 -8.68 -14.96 14.30
N MET A 33 -8.40 -13.79 14.85
CA MET A 33 -9.02 -12.54 14.41
C MET A 33 -8.53 -12.13 13.01
N VAL A 34 -7.26 -12.26 12.72
CA VAL A 34 -6.66 -12.02 11.39
C VAL A 34 -7.32 -12.90 10.34
N ASP A 35 -7.41 -14.20 10.61
CA ASP A 35 -8.04 -15.17 9.71
C ASP A 35 -9.52 -14.83 9.45
N TRP A 36 -10.24 -14.45 10.51
CA TRP A 36 -11.62 -14.02 10.38
C TRP A 36 -11.74 -12.72 9.56
N LEU A 37 -10.90 -11.73 9.81
CA LEU A 37 -10.91 -10.47 9.07
C LEU A 37 -10.62 -10.66 7.58
N LEU A 38 -9.67 -11.53 7.25
CA LEU A 38 -9.29 -11.83 5.87
C LEU A 38 -10.39 -12.57 5.10
N ASN A 39 -11.12 -13.47 5.75
CA ASN A 39 -12.07 -14.34 5.08
C ASN A 39 -13.50 -13.79 5.05
N ILE A 40 -14.00 -13.30 6.20
CA ILE A 40 -15.42 -12.95 6.33
C ILE A 40 -15.68 -11.62 7.07
N GLY A 41 -14.67 -11.01 7.67
CA GLY A 41 -14.84 -9.88 8.60
C GLY A 41 -15.49 -8.64 8.01
N LYS A 42 -15.37 -8.40 6.69
CA LYS A 42 -15.99 -7.25 6.03
C LYS A 42 -17.52 -7.40 5.95
N ASN A 43 -17.98 -8.52 5.45
CA ASN A 43 -19.39 -8.88 5.39
C ASN A 43 -19.55 -10.40 5.61
N PRO A 44 -19.85 -10.83 6.86
CA PRO A 44 -19.97 -12.25 7.18
C PRO A 44 -21.06 -12.96 6.38
N ASP A 45 -22.18 -12.30 6.12
CA ASP A 45 -23.32 -12.91 5.39
C ASP A 45 -23.00 -13.21 3.93
N LYS A 46 -22.01 -12.49 3.37
CA LYS A 46 -21.54 -12.68 2.00
C LYS A 46 -20.17 -13.35 1.92
N ALA A 47 -19.65 -13.87 3.03
CA ALA A 47 -18.31 -14.44 3.14
C ALA A 47 -17.22 -13.52 2.53
N GLN A 48 -17.27 -12.21 2.83
CA GLN A 48 -16.32 -11.23 2.31
C GLN A 48 -15.38 -10.76 3.39
N GLY A 49 -14.07 -10.90 3.12
CA GLY A 49 -13.00 -10.40 3.97
C GLY A 49 -12.49 -9.01 3.56
N TYR A 50 -11.61 -8.47 4.40
CA TYR A 50 -10.84 -7.28 4.12
C TYR A 50 -9.56 -7.61 3.32
N SER A 51 -8.99 -6.60 2.67
CA SER A 51 -7.67 -6.75 2.02
C SER A 51 -6.55 -6.92 3.04
N ASN A 52 -5.45 -7.57 2.65
CA ASN A 52 -4.25 -7.74 3.49
C ASN A 52 -3.76 -6.41 4.08
N TYR A 53 -3.71 -5.35 3.29
CA TYR A 53 -3.32 -4.02 3.75
C TYR A 53 -4.23 -3.50 4.88
N THR A 54 -5.55 -3.66 4.74
CA THR A 54 -6.52 -3.24 5.76
C THR A 54 -6.36 -4.05 7.05
N VAL A 55 -6.16 -5.37 6.93
CA VAL A 55 -5.97 -6.24 8.09
C VAL A 55 -4.66 -5.95 8.79
N LYS A 56 -3.55 -5.77 8.05
CA LYS A 56 -2.26 -5.38 8.61
C LYS A 56 -2.37 -4.09 9.43
N THR A 57 -3.00 -3.06 8.86
CA THR A 57 -3.23 -1.80 9.59
C THR A 57 -4.09 -2.02 10.84
N ALA A 58 -5.16 -2.81 10.73
CA ALA A 58 -6.04 -3.10 11.86
C ALA A 58 -5.31 -3.83 12.99
N VAL A 59 -4.45 -4.80 12.69
CA VAL A 59 -3.64 -5.52 13.69
C VAL A 59 -2.82 -4.56 14.55
N TYR A 60 -2.07 -3.64 13.93
CA TYR A 60 -1.26 -2.67 14.69
C TYR A 60 -2.10 -1.72 15.54
N GLN A 61 -3.27 -1.33 15.05
CA GLN A 61 -4.17 -0.42 15.76
C GLN A 61 -4.92 -1.10 16.90
N ILE A 62 -5.34 -2.34 16.70
CA ILE A 62 -5.95 -3.20 17.73
C ILE A 62 -4.91 -3.53 18.83
N ASP A 63 -3.69 -3.87 18.44
CA ASP A 63 -2.60 -4.07 19.39
C ASP A 63 -2.35 -2.82 20.27
N LYS A 64 -2.42 -1.62 19.67
CA LYS A 64 -2.33 -0.37 20.43
C LYS A 64 -3.48 -0.22 21.44
N PHE A 65 -4.69 -0.62 21.08
CA PHE A 65 -5.85 -0.62 21.95
C PHE A 65 -5.69 -1.60 23.11
N HIS A 66 -5.23 -2.83 22.84
CA HIS A 66 -4.96 -3.82 23.91
C HIS A 66 -3.92 -3.33 24.90
N ARG A 67 -2.80 -2.77 24.41
CA ARG A 67 -1.78 -2.21 25.28
C ARG A 67 -2.30 -1.05 26.16
N PHE A 68 -3.21 -0.23 25.64
CA PHE A 68 -3.86 0.80 26.43
C PHE A 68 -4.65 0.17 27.58
N ILE A 69 -5.43 -0.87 27.31
CA ILE A 69 -6.21 -1.56 28.36
C ILE A 69 -5.29 -2.13 29.43
N TRP A 70 -4.25 -2.84 29.03
CA TRP A 70 -3.30 -3.45 29.96
C TRP A 70 -2.55 -2.45 30.82
N ASP A 71 -2.26 -1.26 30.28
CA ASP A 71 -1.44 -0.26 30.93
C ASP A 71 -2.26 0.74 31.77
N GLN A 72 -3.49 1.01 31.39
CA GLN A 72 -4.24 2.16 31.90
C GLN A 72 -5.57 1.79 32.54
N VAL A 73 -6.09 0.60 32.31
CA VAL A 73 -7.42 0.21 32.73
C VAL A 73 -7.39 -1.00 33.68
N GLU A 74 -6.74 -2.08 33.29
CA GLU A 74 -6.80 -3.38 33.98
C GLU A 74 -5.56 -3.70 34.81
N ASP A 75 -4.53 -2.86 34.78
CA ASP A 75 -3.23 -3.08 35.46
C ASP A 75 -2.64 -4.47 35.16
N GLY A 76 -2.70 -4.89 33.89
CA GLY A 76 -2.09 -6.12 33.44
C GLY A 76 -2.75 -6.74 32.21
N TYR A 77 -2.19 -7.87 31.80
CA TYR A 77 -2.63 -8.59 30.61
C TYR A 77 -4.01 -9.22 30.78
N THR A 78 -4.91 -8.88 29.86
CA THR A 78 -6.23 -9.50 29.74
C THR A 78 -6.65 -9.60 28.26
N LEU A 79 -7.47 -10.61 27.95
CA LEU A 79 -8.23 -10.72 26.70
C LEU A 79 -9.74 -10.54 26.92
N GLN A 80 -10.16 -10.16 28.12
CA GLN A 80 -11.54 -9.86 28.44
C GLN A 80 -11.85 -8.40 28.11
N ILE A 81 -11.94 -8.09 26.84
CA ILE A 81 -12.21 -6.72 26.37
C ILE A 81 -13.72 -6.49 26.30
N THR A 82 -14.16 -5.37 26.86
CA THR A 82 -15.56 -4.93 26.93
C THR A 82 -15.84 -3.72 26.05
N THR A 83 -17.10 -3.35 25.91
CA THR A 83 -17.51 -2.09 25.27
C THR A 83 -17.02 -0.88 26.05
N ASP A 84 -17.00 -0.94 27.39
CA ASP A 84 -16.51 0.15 28.26
C ASP A 84 -15.02 0.40 28.04
N HIS A 85 -14.22 -0.65 27.84
CA HIS A 85 -12.81 -0.50 27.44
C HIS A 85 -12.66 0.23 26.12
N ALA A 86 -13.55 -0.02 25.16
CA ALA A 86 -13.53 0.65 23.88
C ALA A 86 -13.90 2.14 24.02
N ASP A 87 -14.90 2.49 24.84
CA ASP A 87 -15.27 3.88 25.10
C ASP A 87 -14.19 4.62 25.87
N GLN A 88 -13.57 4.01 26.88
CA GLN A 88 -12.41 4.58 27.58
C GLN A 88 -11.23 4.85 26.63
N PHE A 89 -10.99 3.95 25.66
CA PHE A 89 -9.97 4.21 24.65
C PHE A 89 -10.37 5.37 23.74
N MET A 90 -11.64 5.50 23.35
CA MET A 90 -12.10 6.66 22.57
C MET A 90 -11.91 7.96 23.36
N GLN A 91 -12.22 7.99 24.64
CA GLN A 91 -11.97 9.14 25.52
C GLN A 91 -10.47 9.43 25.63
N HIS A 92 -9.63 8.41 25.80
CA HIS A 92 -8.18 8.56 25.86
C HIS A 92 -7.61 9.21 24.60
N ILE A 93 -8.06 8.77 23.41
CA ILE A 93 -7.55 9.35 22.16
C ILE A 93 -8.16 10.73 21.87
N ALA A 94 -9.29 11.08 22.48
CA ALA A 94 -9.92 12.40 22.31
C ALA A 94 -8.97 13.54 22.71
N VAL A 95 -8.28 13.37 23.82
CA VAL A 95 -7.38 14.39 24.40
C VAL A 95 -5.97 14.39 23.76
N LYS A 96 -5.69 13.47 22.84
CA LYS A 96 -4.39 13.43 22.15
C LYS A 96 -4.39 14.42 20.99
N ASP A 97 -3.27 15.08 20.80
CA ASP A 97 -3.03 15.94 19.62
C ASP A 97 -2.69 15.08 18.38
N TRP A 98 -3.68 14.32 17.94
CA TRP A 98 -3.57 13.48 16.74
C TRP A 98 -4.58 13.92 15.70
N GLN A 99 -4.21 13.77 14.43
CA GLN A 99 -5.10 14.07 13.31
C GLN A 99 -6.43 13.30 13.40
N GLN A 100 -7.54 13.95 13.08
CA GLN A 100 -8.88 13.36 13.14
C GLN A 100 -9.00 12.09 12.29
N SER A 101 -8.36 12.07 11.11
CA SER A 101 -8.29 10.90 10.23
C SER A 101 -7.63 9.69 10.91
N TYR A 102 -6.58 9.92 11.72
CA TYR A 102 -5.93 8.87 12.48
C TYR A 102 -6.80 8.36 13.62
N LYS A 103 -7.46 9.26 14.36
CA LYS A 103 -8.44 8.88 15.41
C LYS A 103 -9.59 8.06 14.81
N ALA A 104 -10.13 8.49 13.67
CA ALA A 104 -11.16 7.75 12.93
C ALA A 104 -10.67 6.36 12.47
N SER A 105 -9.42 6.24 12.03
CA SER A 105 -8.82 4.97 11.65
C SER A 105 -8.69 4.01 12.83
N LEU A 106 -8.26 4.51 14.00
CA LEU A 106 -8.21 3.73 15.24
C LEU A 106 -9.61 3.22 15.63
N GLN A 107 -10.61 4.10 15.62
CA GLN A 107 -12.00 3.72 15.92
C GLN A 107 -12.52 2.66 14.98
N LYS A 108 -12.25 2.78 13.65
CA LYS A 108 -12.62 1.74 12.67
C LYS A 108 -11.98 0.39 13.00
N SER A 109 -10.77 0.36 13.54
CA SER A 109 -10.09 -0.90 13.90
C SER A 109 -10.64 -1.49 15.20
N VAL A 110 -10.96 -0.68 16.20
CA VAL A 110 -11.68 -1.13 17.40
C VAL A 110 -13.06 -1.67 17.03
N LYS A 111 -13.81 -0.99 16.14
CA LYS A 111 -15.09 -1.50 15.61
C LYS A 111 -14.96 -2.88 14.97
N ARG A 112 -13.85 -3.15 14.25
CA ARG A 112 -13.60 -4.49 13.67
C ARG A 112 -13.39 -5.55 14.74
N GLU A 113 -12.65 -5.24 15.80
CA GLU A 113 -12.45 -6.15 16.92
C GLU A 113 -13.77 -6.42 17.64
N MET A 114 -14.56 -5.40 17.97
CA MET A 114 -15.86 -5.58 18.61
C MET A 114 -16.82 -6.41 17.73
N LYS A 115 -16.79 -6.21 16.42
CA LYS A 115 -17.53 -7.04 15.46
C LYS A 115 -17.06 -8.50 15.47
N TYR A 116 -15.76 -8.75 15.55
CA TYR A 116 -15.20 -10.09 15.70
C TYR A 116 -15.68 -10.77 16.98
N ARG A 117 -15.61 -10.07 18.12
CA ARG A 117 -16.08 -10.56 19.42
C ARG A 117 -17.57 -10.88 19.41
N ARG A 118 -18.37 -10.00 18.83
CA ARG A 118 -19.80 -10.26 18.65
C ARG A 118 -20.05 -11.54 17.82
N HIS A 119 -19.36 -11.70 16.73
CA HIS A 119 -19.50 -12.86 15.85
C HIS A 119 -19.07 -14.18 16.53
N ARG A 120 -17.96 -14.15 17.30
CA ARG A 120 -17.37 -15.36 17.89
C ARG A 120 -17.91 -15.70 19.28
N ARG A 121 -18.29 -14.71 20.06
CA ARG A 121 -18.66 -14.86 21.48
C ARG A 121 -20.05 -14.34 21.82
N GLY A 122 -20.80 -13.83 20.85
CA GLY A 122 -22.15 -13.27 21.06
C GLY A 122 -22.15 -12.02 21.96
N THR A 123 -21.04 -11.28 22.04
CA THR A 123 -21.00 -10.05 22.85
C THR A 123 -21.92 -8.99 22.29
N GLN A 124 -22.27 -7.99 23.12
CA GLN A 124 -23.08 -6.86 22.71
C GLN A 124 -22.43 -6.09 21.55
N GLN A 125 -23.25 -5.52 20.68
CA GLN A 125 -22.78 -4.59 19.66
C GLN A 125 -22.28 -3.32 20.33
N TRP A 126 -21.08 -2.89 19.95
CA TRP A 126 -20.54 -1.63 20.39
C TRP A 126 -20.96 -0.48 19.47
N ASP A 127 -21.59 0.53 20.07
CA ASP A 127 -21.88 1.80 19.42
C ASP A 127 -21.14 2.89 20.23
N PRO A 128 -20.09 3.50 19.67
CA PRO A 128 -19.22 4.39 20.43
C PRO A 128 -19.93 5.68 20.84
N GLU A 129 -19.74 6.09 22.10
CA GLU A 129 -20.20 7.39 22.61
C GLU A 129 -19.55 8.57 21.86
N ILE A 130 -18.26 8.44 21.52
CA ILE A 130 -17.52 9.44 20.75
C ILE A 130 -17.27 8.89 19.34
N SER A 131 -17.80 9.59 18.32
CA SER A 131 -17.58 9.25 16.93
C SER A 131 -16.54 10.17 16.28
N TYR A 132 -15.50 9.58 15.72
CA TYR A 132 -14.52 10.29 14.92
C TYR A 132 -14.86 10.15 13.44
N TYR A 133 -15.00 11.28 12.79
CA TYR A 133 -15.21 11.35 11.36
C TYR A 133 -13.89 11.72 10.67
N ASP A 134 -13.60 11.03 9.61
CA ASP A 134 -12.67 11.55 8.62
C ASP A 134 -13.39 12.72 7.96
N SER A 135 -13.26 13.91 8.54
CA SER A 135 -13.68 15.14 7.88
C SER A 135 -12.84 15.18 6.61
N GLY A 136 -13.45 14.70 5.52
CA GLY A 136 -12.77 14.49 4.26
C GLY A 136 -11.77 15.60 4.07
N SER A 137 -10.50 15.23 4.01
CA SER A 137 -9.38 16.17 4.07
C SER A 137 -9.81 17.44 3.40
N THR A 138 -9.67 18.59 4.05
CA THR A 138 -9.53 19.85 3.32
C THR A 138 -8.48 19.50 2.29
N HIS A 139 -8.93 19.15 1.09
CA HIS A 139 -8.03 18.78 0.01
C HIS A 139 -7.18 20.02 -0.19
N GLN A 140 -6.03 20.04 0.45
CA GLN A 140 -4.98 20.86 -0.10
C GLN A 140 -4.91 20.39 -1.55
N PRO A 141 -5.12 21.30 -2.50
CA PRO A 141 -5.07 20.92 -3.90
C PRO A 141 -3.76 20.18 -4.08
N ARG A 142 -3.85 18.89 -4.43
CA ARG A 142 -2.63 18.14 -4.79
C ARG A 142 -2.04 18.90 -5.96
N ASP A 143 -0.75 19.10 -5.94
CA ASP A 143 -0.05 19.66 -7.08
C ASP A 143 -0.29 18.72 -8.26
N PHE A 144 -1.12 19.19 -9.18
CA PHE A 144 -1.38 18.48 -10.43
C PHE A 144 -0.37 18.95 -11.45
N LEU A 145 0.21 18.01 -12.16
CA LEU A 145 1.08 18.33 -13.29
C LEU A 145 0.28 19.10 -14.35
N SER A 146 0.72 20.29 -14.67
CA SER A 146 0.22 21.05 -15.81
C SER A 146 0.47 20.29 -17.13
N LYS A 147 -0.19 20.70 -18.19
CA LYS A 147 0.05 20.13 -19.53
C LYS A 147 1.52 20.26 -19.93
N GLN A 148 2.14 21.41 -19.63
CA GLN A 148 3.54 21.68 -19.96
C GLN A 148 4.49 20.77 -19.16
N GLU A 149 4.27 20.59 -17.87
CA GLU A 149 5.09 19.70 -17.05
C GLU A 149 4.97 18.24 -17.51
N ARG A 150 3.78 17.79 -17.91
CA ARG A 150 3.61 16.44 -18.47
C ARG A 150 4.41 16.25 -19.77
N ILE A 151 4.47 17.28 -20.63
CA ILE A 151 5.29 17.27 -21.85
C ILE A 151 6.77 17.16 -21.46
N GLN A 152 7.24 18.01 -20.54
CA GLN A 152 8.63 18.00 -20.07
C GLN A 152 9.04 16.64 -19.47
N ILE A 153 8.18 16.02 -18.68
CA ILE A 153 8.45 14.68 -18.10
C ILE A 153 8.56 13.63 -19.20
N ARG A 154 7.70 13.67 -20.23
CA ARG A 154 7.78 12.76 -21.37
C ARG A 154 9.06 12.92 -22.16
N GLU A 155 9.44 14.17 -22.46
CA GLU A 155 10.70 14.48 -23.15
C GLU A 155 11.92 14.04 -22.31
N ALA A 156 11.91 14.32 -21.00
CA ALA A 156 12.96 13.87 -20.10
C ALA A 156 13.08 12.34 -20.08
N ALA A 157 11.98 11.60 -20.11
CA ALA A 157 11.97 10.15 -20.17
C ALA A 157 12.58 9.62 -21.49
N LEU A 158 12.30 10.29 -22.62
CA LEU A 158 12.93 9.95 -23.90
C LEU A 158 14.43 10.27 -23.91
N ASN A 159 14.81 11.43 -23.38
CA ASN A 159 16.22 11.83 -23.29
C ASN A 159 17.02 10.91 -22.34
N TYR A 160 16.38 10.45 -21.25
CA TYR A 160 17.00 9.51 -20.31
C TYR A 160 17.40 8.18 -20.96
N ARG A 161 16.67 7.72 -21.99
CA ARG A 161 17.04 6.53 -22.78
C ARG A 161 18.06 6.84 -23.89
N SER A 162 18.20 8.10 -24.30
CA SER A 162 19.04 8.48 -25.45
C SER A 162 20.53 8.47 -25.09
N ILE A 163 21.11 7.28 -25.07
CA ILE A 163 22.53 7.06 -24.82
C ILE A 163 23.20 6.72 -26.15
N PRO A 164 24.37 7.28 -26.45
CA PRO A 164 25.11 6.99 -27.65
C PRO A 164 25.36 5.49 -27.82
N SER A 165 25.24 4.98 -29.05
CA SER A 165 25.50 3.56 -29.34
C SER A 165 26.92 3.16 -28.93
N TYR A 166 27.04 2.02 -28.27
CA TYR A 166 28.33 1.49 -27.81
C TYR A 166 29.39 1.42 -28.93
N SER A 167 28.97 1.05 -30.15
CA SER A 167 29.86 0.91 -31.34
C SER A 167 30.36 2.27 -31.85
N ASN A 168 29.65 3.35 -31.63
CA ASN A 168 29.99 4.68 -32.16
C ASN A 168 30.90 5.50 -31.21
N LEU A 169 31.22 4.97 -30.05
CA LEU A 169 32.03 5.63 -29.04
C LEU A 169 33.50 5.22 -29.12
N THR A 170 34.40 6.17 -28.91
CA THR A 170 35.82 5.90 -28.67
C THR A 170 36.03 5.19 -27.32
N ALA A 171 37.18 4.62 -27.09
CA ALA A 171 37.51 3.95 -25.83
C ALA A 171 37.39 4.91 -24.64
N GLN A 172 37.80 6.15 -24.80
CA GLN A 172 37.75 7.18 -23.75
C GLN A 172 36.29 7.62 -23.44
N GLU A 173 35.48 7.77 -24.46
CA GLU A 173 34.05 8.07 -24.30
C GLU A 173 33.30 6.90 -23.67
N ARG A 174 33.59 5.65 -24.08
CA ARG A 174 33.03 4.46 -23.44
C ARG A 174 33.35 4.41 -21.94
N ASP A 175 34.57 4.80 -21.57
CA ASP A 175 34.96 4.79 -20.17
C ASP A 175 34.16 5.80 -19.34
N LYS A 176 33.90 7.00 -19.89
CA LYS A 176 33.02 8.01 -19.25
C LYS A 176 31.59 7.48 -19.13
N TRP A 177 31.05 6.90 -20.20
CA TRP A 177 29.70 6.33 -20.19
C TRP A 177 29.58 5.13 -19.27
N LYS A 178 30.63 4.31 -19.11
CA LYS A 178 30.65 3.25 -18.10
C LYS A 178 30.45 3.79 -16.68
N ALA A 179 31.06 4.91 -16.33
CA ALA A 179 30.86 5.53 -15.03
C ALA A 179 29.40 5.98 -14.81
N HIS A 180 28.79 6.60 -15.84
CA HIS A 180 27.38 7.01 -15.80
C HIS A 180 26.43 5.79 -15.67
N LEU A 181 26.65 4.73 -16.46
CA LEU A 181 25.84 3.53 -16.41
C LEU A 181 26.04 2.73 -15.11
N ALA A 182 27.25 2.73 -14.56
CA ALA A 182 27.53 2.14 -13.25
C ALA A 182 26.69 2.76 -12.15
N GLN A 183 26.61 4.09 -12.13
CA GLN A 183 25.75 4.82 -11.20
C GLN A 183 24.26 4.54 -11.44
N ARG A 184 23.83 4.50 -12.72
CA ARG A 184 22.43 4.27 -13.09
C ARG A 184 21.93 2.88 -12.73
N PHE A 185 22.78 1.86 -12.84
CA PHE A 185 22.44 0.46 -12.56
C PHE A 185 22.94 -0.04 -11.19
N GLU A 186 23.52 0.85 -10.38
CA GLU A 186 24.08 0.53 -9.06
C GLU A 186 25.10 -0.62 -9.11
N LEU A 187 25.97 -0.60 -10.13
CA LEU A 187 26.97 -1.62 -10.39
C LEU A 187 28.38 -1.03 -10.33
N PRO A 188 29.41 -1.82 -9.97
CA PRO A 188 30.79 -1.44 -10.17
C PRO A 188 31.07 -1.13 -11.66
N LYS A 189 31.85 -0.08 -11.96
CA LYS A 189 32.20 0.33 -13.33
C LYS A 189 32.78 -0.82 -14.18
N THR A 190 33.52 -1.73 -13.53
CA THR A 190 34.13 -2.90 -14.17
C THR A 190 33.11 -3.94 -14.63
N GLN A 191 31.92 -3.95 -14.06
CA GLN A 191 30.84 -4.87 -14.40
C GLN A 191 29.88 -4.31 -15.46
N VAL A 192 30.12 -3.06 -15.92
CA VAL A 192 29.27 -2.47 -16.96
C VAL A 192 29.68 -3.04 -18.33
N GLU A 193 28.74 -3.79 -18.93
CA GLU A 193 28.86 -4.47 -20.22
C GLU A 193 27.95 -3.85 -21.28
N ARG A 194 28.09 -4.29 -22.53
CA ARG A 194 27.27 -3.83 -23.65
C ARG A 194 25.76 -3.98 -23.41
N LYS A 195 25.33 -5.06 -22.76
CA LYS A 195 23.92 -5.25 -22.38
C LYS A 195 23.32 -4.08 -21.58
N HIS A 196 24.13 -3.39 -20.76
CA HIS A 196 23.67 -2.25 -19.98
C HIS A 196 23.41 -1.01 -20.86
N TRP A 197 24.12 -0.86 -22.00
CA TRP A 197 23.78 0.14 -23.03
C TRP A 197 22.44 -0.16 -23.70
N GLU A 198 22.20 -1.41 -24.03
CA GLU A 198 20.95 -1.86 -24.65
C GLU A 198 19.78 -1.65 -23.70
N GLN A 199 19.95 -2.02 -22.44
CA GLN A 199 18.95 -1.77 -21.38
C GLN A 199 18.70 -0.27 -21.16
N ALA A 200 19.75 0.55 -21.16
CA ALA A 200 19.65 1.98 -20.98
C ALA A 200 18.92 2.67 -22.14
N ASN A 201 19.00 2.12 -23.36
CA ASN A 201 18.30 2.58 -24.55
C ASN A 201 16.92 1.92 -24.75
N SER A 202 16.49 1.06 -23.85
CA SER A 202 15.18 0.42 -23.92
C SER A 202 14.03 1.43 -23.80
N TYR A 203 12.95 1.20 -24.53
CA TYR A 203 11.71 1.98 -24.42
C TYR A 203 10.89 1.64 -23.16
N LYS A 204 11.26 0.62 -22.40
CA LYS A 204 10.50 0.17 -21.24
C LYS A 204 10.17 1.32 -20.26
N PHE A 205 11.18 2.10 -19.88
CA PHE A 205 11.01 3.22 -18.96
C PHE A 205 10.17 4.37 -19.56
N PRO A 206 10.48 4.89 -20.77
CA PRO A 206 9.62 5.89 -21.41
C PRO A 206 8.19 5.42 -21.60
N SER A 207 7.96 4.20 -22.04
CA SER A 207 6.60 3.65 -22.24
C SER A 207 5.81 3.63 -20.93
N LEU A 208 6.44 3.21 -19.83
CA LEU A 208 5.81 3.24 -18.50
C LEU A 208 5.44 4.65 -18.06
N VAL A 209 6.34 5.62 -18.24
CA VAL A 209 6.08 7.03 -17.91
C VAL A 209 4.93 7.59 -18.73
N TRP A 210 4.95 7.38 -20.04
CA TRP A 210 3.91 7.87 -20.95
C TRP A 210 2.55 7.26 -20.63
N THR A 211 2.48 5.94 -20.50
CA THR A 211 1.24 5.24 -20.18
C THR A 211 0.69 5.67 -18.81
N SER A 212 1.58 5.86 -17.82
CA SER A 212 1.17 6.32 -16.50
C SER A 212 0.59 7.73 -16.52
N LEU A 213 1.17 8.64 -17.31
CA LEU A 213 0.67 10.00 -17.46
C LEU A 213 -0.64 10.08 -18.24
N ASP A 214 -0.86 9.18 -19.19
CA ASP A 214 -2.08 9.14 -20.01
C ASP A 214 -3.24 8.46 -19.25
N ALA A 215 -2.96 7.26 -18.71
CA ALA A 215 -3.98 6.45 -18.07
C ALA A 215 -4.20 6.76 -16.58
N GLY A 216 -3.32 7.55 -15.94
CA GLY A 216 -3.42 7.84 -14.51
C GLY A 216 -3.20 6.59 -13.64
N LEU A 217 -2.25 5.74 -14.02
CA LEU A 217 -1.94 4.50 -13.31
C LEU A 217 -1.53 4.78 -11.87
N ARG A 218 -2.02 3.95 -10.95
CA ARG A 218 -1.56 3.96 -9.57
C ARG A 218 -0.23 3.20 -9.43
N PRO A 219 0.60 3.51 -8.41
CA PRO A 219 1.90 2.86 -8.24
C PRO A 219 1.88 1.33 -8.33
N ILE A 220 0.90 0.68 -7.71
CA ILE A 220 0.73 -0.77 -7.76
C ILE A 220 0.38 -1.30 -9.16
N GLU A 221 -0.30 -0.49 -9.97
CA GLU A 221 -0.65 -0.84 -11.36
C GLU A 221 0.57 -0.67 -12.26
N VAL A 222 1.41 0.34 -11.99
CA VAL A 222 2.71 0.50 -12.68
C VAL A 222 3.63 -0.68 -12.40
N GLU A 223 3.70 -1.15 -11.14
CA GLU A 223 4.49 -2.32 -10.74
C GLU A 223 4.04 -3.60 -11.47
N ARG A 224 2.72 -3.76 -11.67
CA ARG A 224 2.12 -4.94 -12.29
C ARG A 224 1.98 -4.84 -13.81
N ALA A 225 2.34 -3.69 -14.41
CA ALA A 225 2.11 -3.42 -15.81
C ALA A 225 2.80 -4.45 -16.72
N VAL A 226 2.04 -4.99 -17.65
CA VAL A 226 2.50 -5.90 -18.70
C VAL A 226 2.04 -5.41 -20.07
N THR A 227 2.74 -5.79 -21.11
CA THR A 227 2.41 -5.41 -22.50
C THR A 227 1.04 -5.91 -22.94
N ASP A 228 0.59 -7.04 -22.39
CA ASP A 228 -0.72 -7.65 -22.70
C ASP A 228 -1.93 -6.77 -22.31
N TRP A 229 -1.71 -5.73 -21.50
CA TRP A 229 -2.77 -4.77 -21.21
C TRP A 229 -3.02 -3.80 -22.35
N ILE A 230 -2.09 -3.69 -23.31
CA ILE A 230 -2.15 -2.73 -24.40
C ILE A 230 -2.93 -3.33 -25.57
N ASP A 231 -4.05 -2.72 -25.90
CA ASP A 231 -4.85 -3.02 -27.09
C ASP A 231 -4.59 -1.91 -28.11
N LEU A 232 -3.66 -2.18 -29.02
CA LEU A 232 -3.24 -1.23 -30.05
C LEU A 232 -4.31 -1.00 -31.12
N GLU A 233 -5.19 -1.98 -31.35
CA GLU A 233 -6.26 -1.84 -32.35
C GLU A 233 -7.31 -0.82 -31.90
N ASN A 234 -7.58 -0.76 -30.62
CA ASN A 234 -8.58 0.12 -30.03
C ASN A 234 -7.96 1.32 -29.30
N ASN A 235 -6.64 1.47 -29.29
CA ASN A 235 -5.91 2.52 -28.56
C ASN A 235 -6.31 2.61 -27.08
N VAL A 236 -6.38 1.48 -26.40
CA VAL A 236 -6.76 1.40 -25.00
C VAL A 236 -5.83 0.53 -24.18
N LEU A 237 -5.75 0.85 -22.89
CA LEU A 237 -5.13 0.02 -21.87
C LEU A 237 -6.23 -0.74 -21.12
N ARG A 238 -6.18 -2.07 -21.13
CA ARG A 238 -7.13 -2.94 -20.44
C ARG A 238 -6.49 -3.54 -19.19
N ILE A 239 -6.86 -3.05 -18.03
CA ILE A 239 -6.31 -3.53 -16.76
C ILE A 239 -7.25 -4.56 -16.15
N PRO A 240 -6.81 -5.82 -16.01
CA PRO A 240 -7.63 -6.86 -15.41
C PRO A 240 -7.95 -6.57 -13.95
N LYS A 241 -9.10 -7.01 -13.49
CA LYS A 241 -9.54 -6.89 -12.09
C LYS A 241 -8.47 -7.32 -11.09
N LYS A 242 -7.81 -8.46 -11.33
CA LYS A 242 -6.79 -9.03 -10.43
C LYS A 242 -5.57 -8.14 -10.23
N ASP A 243 -5.25 -7.32 -11.25
CA ASP A 243 -4.06 -6.44 -11.28
C ASP A 243 -4.41 -4.99 -10.93
N SER A 244 -5.71 -4.65 -10.93
CA SER A 244 -6.22 -3.34 -10.56
C SER A 244 -6.01 -3.08 -9.06
N SER A 245 -5.70 -1.85 -8.72
CA SER A 245 -5.38 -1.43 -7.34
C SER A 245 -6.51 -1.69 -6.33
N LYS A 246 -7.77 -1.64 -6.76
CA LYS A 246 -8.94 -1.86 -5.90
C LYS A 246 -9.50 -3.28 -6.00
N ASN A 247 -9.01 -4.09 -6.93
CA ASN A 247 -9.48 -5.45 -7.20
C ASN A 247 -11.02 -5.57 -7.29
N THR A 248 -11.68 -4.53 -7.81
CA THR A 248 -13.14 -4.46 -7.89
C THR A 248 -13.66 -4.80 -9.27
N ASN A 249 -13.09 -4.17 -10.30
CA ASN A 249 -13.52 -4.30 -11.69
C ASN A 249 -12.32 -4.29 -12.64
N ASN A 250 -12.48 -4.88 -13.83
CA ASN A 250 -11.65 -4.53 -14.96
C ASN A 250 -11.88 -3.06 -15.30
N TRP A 251 -10.85 -2.36 -15.69
CA TRP A 251 -11.02 -1.00 -16.17
C TRP A 251 -10.20 -0.74 -17.43
N VAL A 252 -10.67 0.19 -18.24
CA VAL A 252 -10.10 0.55 -19.52
C VAL A 252 -9.77 2.02 -19.49
N ALA A 253 -8.56 2.37 -19.92
CA ALA A 253 -8.14 3.76 -20.11
C ALA A 253 -7.79 3.97 -21.59
N ALA A 254 -8.24 5.09 -22.15
CA ALA A 254 -7.82 5.47 -23.50
C ALA A 254 -6.35 5.86 -23.50
N LEU A 255 -5.63 5.43 -24.52
CA LEU A 255 -4.28 5.89 -24.83
C LEU A 255 -4.38 7.03 -25.82
N THR A 256 -3.68 8.12 -25.58
CA THR A 256 -3.67 9.25 -26.50
C THR A 256 -2.79 8.95 -27.71
N ASP A 257 -3.35 9.16 -28.90
CA ASP A 257 -2.54 9.17 -30.11
C ASP A 257 -1.49 10.29 -30.02
N ARG A 258 -0.29 10.03 -30.49
CA ARG A 258 0.67 11.12 -30.73
C ARG A 258 0.03 12.03 -31.78
N PRO A 259 -0.13 13.32 -31.53
CA PRO A 259 -0.35 14.23 -32.64
C PRO A 259 0.87 14.09 -33.55
N ASN A 260 0.65 13.67 -34.79
CA ASN A 260 1.66 13.71 -35.83
C ASN A 260 2.11 15.17 -35.94
N THR A 261 3.27 15.48 -35.40
CA THR A 261 3.98 16.75 -35.65
C THR A 261 4.96 16.55 -36.79
#